data_da00be8e5d2536aa92be8cfb2adbde63
#
_entry.id   da00be8e5d2536aa92be8cfb2adbde63
#
_cell.length_a   1.000
_cell.length_b   1.000
_cell.length_c   1.000
_cell.angle_alpha   90.00
_cell.angle_beta   90.00
_cell.angle_gamma   90.00
#
_symmetry.space_group_name_H-M   'P 1'
#
loop_
_entity.id
_entity.type
_entity.pdbx_description
1 polymer ?
#
loop_
_entity_poly.entity_id
_entity_poly.type
_entity_poly.pdbx_seq_one_letter_code
_entity_poly.pdbx_strand_id
1 'polypeptide(L)'
;MISLSRLNKLILLFFFLTAIILNHTLSFAAEDIWKKKENENLEKKQNEEETEAIIESPVLSDDVSKISIKINEQEIDKFDQSVIGIFDPEENNFNLNMWSESDGDDVKEVLKRISKLNLSKLSEDLLFQVLFTNAYPPKKNLGSEEFLKIKIDWLIRNKRIEDLETLLRTNSDVGQNSKAIKFLINEYLSSTDIGSACDKINFIDRSIQNNYLEKFTIYCLINADQKEEAQLIFDLLKERGFRDDFFEDKINYLLGFTEKTSQKILDNNVLNFYFSHITSNKFEYEPNDKTNKYIWRYLSSANLINTNDFENEDIIFTYEKAASQNSFESDEIFKIYLRMNFNFNQLINATEIYKTLPNYKARGLIYQSILLSDKVEKKIDLAFLLKDLFIKDKLFDVYVDELSNILKSINPEEIPSDYVEIVKKNLDNKKIKKIKFDNDILHRSKVIKHFLEEEEKLNRTEKDFKSVYKKMKKNKNYFISIKDIIVLESLAADGIALPETLDYETLSSQLTVPKNLADLAEANQIGLVMLKIVEIIGEDKISDLDPETMYFLNKILNELNLKKIRNNILSEALPVRV
;
A
#
# COMPACT_ATOMS: atom_id res chain seq x y z
N MET A 1 -46.20 25.92 -32.86
CA MET A 1 -45.39 24.74 -33.12
C MET A 1 -43.99 25.20 -33.56
N ILE A 2 -43.05 25.24 -32.65
CA ILE A 2 -41.65 25.55 -32.96
C ILE A 2 -41.02 24.26 -33.37
N SER A 3 -40.45 24.20 -34.61
CA SER A 3 -39.96 22.95 -35.19
C SER A 3 -38.76 22.41 -34.37
N LEU A 4 -38.76 21.12 -34.12
CA LEU A 4 -37.70 20.38 -33.39
C LEU A 4 -36.29 20.69 -33.90
N SER A 5 -36.12 21.08 -35.16
CA SER A 5 -34.83 21.41 -35.79
C SER A 5 -34.22 22.73 -35.27
N ARG A 6 -35.01 23.66 -34.73
CA ARG A 6 -34.51 24.89 -34.13
C ARG A 6 -34.07 24.69 -32.69
N LEU A 7 -34.73 23.78 -31.96
CA LEU A 7 -34.35 23.43 -30.59
C LEU A 7 -32.97 22.75 -30.51
N ASN A 8 -32.70 21.82 -31.42
CA ASN A 8 -31.40 21.13 -31.50
C ASN A 8 -30.26 22.09 -31.88
N LYS A 9 -30.53 23.09 -32.73
CA LYS A 9 -29.48 24.12 -33.05
C LYS A 9 -29.22 25.05 -31.85
N LEU A 10 -30.21 25.37 -31.06
CA LEU A 10 -30.05 26.21 -29.87
C LEU A 10 -29.27 25.46 -28.77
N ILE A 11 -29.54 24.17 -28.58
CA ILE A 11 -28.82 23.31 -27.64
C ILE A 11 -27.36 23.14 -28.07
N LEU A 12 -27.09 22.95 -29.35
CA LEU A 12 -25.72 22.87 -29.88
C LEU A 12 -24.95 24.19 -29.72
N LEU A 13 -25.63 25.33 -29.89
CA LEU A 13 -25.02 26.67 -29.70
C LEU A 13 -24.71 26.92 -28.21
N PHE A 14 -25.55 26.44 -27.32
CA PHE A 14 -25.35 26.55 -25.85
C PHE A 14 -24.15 25.69 -25.40
N PHE A 15 -24.01 24.47 -25.92
CA PHE A 15 -22.85 23.62 -25.66
C PHE A 15 -21.54 24.21 -26.24
N PHE A 16 -21.59 24.88 -27.40
CA PHE A 16 -20.42 25.53 -27.98
C PHE A 16 -20.01 26.79 -27.18
N LEU A 17 -20.98 27.55 -26.65
CA LEU A 17 -20.70 28.73 -25.81
C LEU A 17 -20.13 28.32 -24.44
N THR A 18 -20.62 27.25 -23.83
CA THR A 18 -20.09 26.73 -22.56
C THR A 18 -18.69 26.15 -22.72
N ALA A 19 -18.37 25.51 -23.85
CA ALA A 19 -17.03 25.02 -24.16
C ALA A 19 -16.00 26.17 -24.35
N ILE A 20 -16.42 27.33 -24.85
CA ILE A 20 -15.53 28.51 -25.01
C ILE A 20 -15.29 29.20 -23.66
N ILE A 21 -16.27 29.22 -22.76
CA ILE A 21 -16.14 29.83 -21.42
C ILE A 21 -15.26 28.95 -20.49
N LEU A 22 -15.25 27.61 -20.67
CA LEU A 22 -14.41 26.71 -19.90
C LEU A 22 -12.93 26.68 -20.32
N ASN A 23 -12.58 27.27 -21.46
CA ASN A 23 -11.19 27.37 -21.93
C ASN A 23 -10.45 28.67 -21.49
N HIS A 24 -11.09 29.53 -20.71
CA HIS A 24 -10.43 30.64 -20.03
C HIS A 24 -10.16 30.35 -18.56
N THR A 25 -9.50 29.23 -18.27
CA THR A 25 -8.81 29.09 -17.00
C THR A 25 -7.51 29.86 -17.09
N LEU A 26 -7.42 30.90 -16.31
CA LEU A 26 -6.23 31.69 -16.04
C LEU A 26 -5.04 30.76 -15.79
N SER A 27 -4.08 30.81 -16.69
CA SER A 27 -2.73 30.32 -16.48
C SER A 27 -2.12 31.17 -15.38
N PHE A 28 -2.14 30.70 -14.14
CA PHE A 28 -1.20 31.17 -13.14
C PHE A 28 0.14 30.53 -13.49
N ALA A 29 1.03 31.34 -14.04
CA ALA A 29 2.43 31.02 -14.15
C ALA A 29 2.95 30.78 -12.73
N ALA A 30 3.39 29.56 -12.46
CA ALA A 30 4.19 29.28 -11.29
C ALA A 30 5.51 30.04 -11.45
N GLU A 31 5.74 31.01 -10.60
CA GLU A 31 7.03 31.68 -10.47
C GLU A 31 8.08 30.65 -10.06
N ASP A 32 9.08 30.52 -10.92
CA ASP A 32 10.22 29.63 -10.77
C ASP A 32 11.16 30.22 -9.70
N ILE A 33 11.10 29.70 -8.48
CA ILE A 33 11.87 30.17 -7.30
C ILE A 33 13.36 29.78 -7.40
N TRP A 34 13.81 29.17 -8.51
CA TRP A 34 15.19 28.73 -8.71
C TRP A 34 15.93 29.53 -9.79
N LYS A 35 15.87 30.86 -9.78
CA LYS A 35 16.86 31.68 -10.50
C LYS A 35 18.05 31.94 -9.62
N LYS A 36 19.11 31.18 -9.88
CA LYS A 36 20.49 31.44 -9.51
C LYS A 36 20.86 32.90 -9.87
N LYS A 37 21.21 33.69 -8.89
CA LYS A 37 21.90 34.96 -9.13
C LYS A 37 23.34 34.62 -9.51
N GLU A 38 23.65 34.73 -10.79
CA GLU A 38 24.97 35.05 -11.28
C GLU A 38 25.09 36.59 -11.28
N ASN A 39 26.22 37.06 -10.84
CA ASN A 39 27.02 38.23 -11.13
C ASN A 39 27.54 38.82 -9.84
N GLU A 40 28.73 39.32 -9.75
CA GLU A 40 29.79 39.76 -10.61
C GLU A 40 31.06 39.94 -9.77
N ASN A 41 32.18 39.52 -10.37
CA ASN A 41 33.48 40.19 -10.43
C ASN A 41 33.96 41.06 -9.26
N LEU A 42 35.12 40.76 -8.75
CA LEU A 42 36.33 41.49 -9.14
C LEU A 42 37.54 41.02 -8.31
N GLU A 43 38.60 40.84 -9.07
CA GLU A 43 40.00 40.65 -8.72
C GLU A 43 40.49 41.44 -7.48
N LYS A 44 41.41 40.79 -6.73
CA LYS A 44 42.79 41.29 -6.45
C LYS A 44 43.50 40.30 -5.55
N LYS A 45 44.47 39.66 -6.10
CA LYS A 45 45.94 39.69 -5.92
C LYS A 45 46.50 39.97 -4.53
N GLN A 46 47.43 39.06 -4.24
CA GLN A 46 48.74 39.19 -3.59
C GLN A 46 48.83 38.63 -2.18
N ASN A 47 49.61 37.57 -2.11
CA ASN A 47 51.01 37.43 -1.62
C ASN A 47 51.18 37.56 -0.11
N GLU A 48 51.83 36.61 0.43
CA GLU A 48 53.13 36.48 1.10
C GLU A 48 53.01 35.38 2.18
N GLU A 49 53.73 34.32 2.01
CA GLU A 49 55.08 33.96 2.51
C GLU A 49 55.15 33.56 3.97
N GLU A 50 55.62 32.33 4.10
CA GLU A 50 56.66 31.80 5.00
C GLU A 50 56.43 31.80 6.51
N THR A 51 56.55 30.65 7.13
CA THR A 51 57.82 30.21 7.78
C THR A 51 57.80 28.77 8.27
N GLU A 52 58.89 28.12 7.97
CA GLU A 52 59.31 26.75 8.37
C GLU A 52 59.54 26.60 9.87
N ALA A 53 59.35 25.39 10.36
CA ALA A 53 60.19 24.86 11.45
C ALA A 53 60.49 23.37 11.28
N ILE A 54 61.73 23.12 10.94
CA ILE A 54 62.43 21.86 10.82
C ILE A 54 62.66 21.22 12.20
N ILE A 55 62.46 19.93 12.34
CA ILE A 55 63.24 19.07 13.25
C ILE A 55 63.65 17.78 12.52
N GLU A 56 65.00 17.62 12.42
CA GLU A 56 65.73 16.49 11.85
C GLU A 56 65.71 15.24 12.75
N SER A 57 65.60 14.11 12.22
CA SER A 57 66.47 12.94 11.79
C SER A 57 66.59 11.82 12.83
N PRO A 58 67.06 10.58 12.55
CA PRO A 58 68.00 10.20 11.48
C PRO A 58 67.65 8.94 10.66
N VAL A 59 68.30 8.90 9.54
CA VAL A 59 68.58 7.91 8.50
C VAL A 59 68.88 6.47 8.97
N LEU A 60 68.28 5.52 8.26
CA LEU A 60 68.93 4.26 7.87
C LEU A 60 68.49 3.85 6.47
N SER A 61 69.44 3.78 5.59
CA SER A 61 69.38 3.34 4.20
C SER A 61 69.08 1.86 4.09
N ASP A 62 68.23 1.48 3.13
CA ASP A 62 68.56 0.42 2.18
C ASP A 62 67.67 0.41 0.95
N ASP A 63 68.25 0.27 -0.19
CA ASP A 63 67.72 0.23 -1.53
C ASP A 63 66.56 -0.79 -1.71
N VAL A 64 65.39 -0.33 -2.11
CA VAL A 64 64.44 -1.12 -2.90
C VAL A 64 63.79 -0.22 -3.95
N SER A 65 63.95 -0.63 -5.19
CA SER A 65 63.50 -0.03 -6.43
C SER A 65 62.08 0.59 -6.36
N LYS A 66 62.00 1.88 -6.68
CA LYS A 66 60.77 2.64 -6.85
C LYS A 66 59.96 2.10 -8.03
N ILE A 67 58.99 1.25 -7.75
CA ILE A 67 57.82 1.11 -8.63
C ILE A 67 56.85 2.25 -8.24
N SER A 68 56.87 3.33 -8.99
CA SER A 68 55.84 4.36 -8.87
C SER A 68 54.55 3.85 -9.49
N ILE A 69 53.69 3.29 -8.65
CA ILE A 69 52.28 3.09 -9.00
C ILE A 69 51.68 4.49 -9.03
N LYS A 70 51.48 5.05 -10.22
CA LYS A 70 50.58 6.18 -10.42
C LYS A 70 49.17 5.64 -10.14
N ILE A 71 48.69 5.84 -8.92
CA ILE A 71 47.25 5.75 -8.62
C ILE A 71 46.65 6.94 -9.35
N ASN A 72 46.02 6.70 -10.49
CA ASN A 72 45.03 7.63 -11.02
C ASN A 72 43.94 7.69 -9.95
N GLU A 73 43.92 8.75 -9.18
CA GLU A 73 42.70 9.18 -8.51
C GLU A 73 41.69 9.61 -9.59
N GLN A 74 41.05 8.61 -10.20
CA GLN A 74 39.70 8.86 -10.71
C GLN A 74 38.89 9.15 -9.44
N GLU A 75 38.29 10.32 -9.38
CA GLU A 75 37.20 10.59 -8.47
C GLU A 75 36.20 9.43 -8.63
N ILE A 76 36.29 8.44 -7.73
CA ILE A 76 35.20 7.53 -7.50
C ILE A 76 34.16 8.44 -6.89
N ASP A 77 33.20 8.89 -7.69
CA ASP A 77 31.94 9.39 -7.18
C ASP A 77 31.54 8.40 -6.08
N LYS A 78 31.55 8.86 -4.85
CA LYS A 78 31.00 8.10 -3.73
C LYS A 78 29.49 8.05 -3.97
N PHE A 79 29.07 7.20 -4.91
CA PHE A 79 27.71 6.72 -4.94
C PHE A 79 27.50 5.99 -3.62
N ASP A 80 26.67 6.59 -2.79
CA ASP A 80 26.19 5.97 -1.57
C ASP A 80 25.34 4.74 -1.99
N GLN A 81 26.03 3.59 -2.13
CA GLN A 81 25.46 2.35 -2.66
C GLN A 81 24.81 1.56 -1.53
N SER A 82 23.91 2.18 -0.78
CA SER A 82 23.12 1.44 0.20
C SER A 82 22.06 0.59 -0.52
N VAL A 83 22.05 -0.70 -0.18
CA VAL A 83 21.01 -1.63 -0.62
C VAL A 83 19.76 -1.37 0.22
N ILE A 84 18.62 -1.12 -0.43
CA ILE A 84 17.38 -0.72 0.24
C ILE A 84 16.27 -1.71 -0.07
N GLY A 85 15.76 -2.42 0.94
CA GLY A 85 14.65 -3.35 0.77
C GLY A 85 14.36 -4.20 2.01
N ILE A 86 13.54 -5.21 1.85
CA ILE A 86 13.09 -6.15 2.88
C ILE A 86 13.35 -7.59 2.43
N PHE A 87 13.10 -7.89 1.14
CA PHE A 87 13.18 -9.25 0.60
C PHE A 87 14.53 -9.55 -0.01
N ASP A 88 14.98 -10.79 0.12
CA ASP A 88 16.13 -11.29 -0.62
C ASP A 88 15.82 -11.28 -2.13
N PRO A 89 16.71 -10.73 -2.98
CA PRO A 89 16.50 -10.72 -4.43
C PRO A 89 16.27 -12.13 -5.01
N GLU A 90 16.95 -13.15 -4.51
CA GLU A 90 16.85 -14.51 -5.01
C GLU A 90 15.47 -15.13 -4.76
N GLU A 91 14.71 -14.64 -3.76
CA GLU A 91 13.37 -15.12 -3.49
C GLU A 91 12.42 -14.97 -4.68
N ASN A 92 12.61 -13.93 -5.51
CA ASN A 92 11.78 -13.60 -6.67
C ASN A 92 12.53 -13.63 -8.01
N ASN A 93 13.72 -14.26 -8.05
CA ASN A 93 14.63 -14.27 -9.20
C ASN A 93 15.08 -12.86 -9.65
N PHE A 94 15.12 -11.90 -8.75
CA PHE A 94 15.71 -10.59 -8.98
C PHE A 94 17.22 -10.60 -8.67
N ASN A 95 17.87 -9.46 -8.88
CA ASN A 95 19.25 -9.22 -8.47
C ASN A 95 19.42 -7.83 -7.85
N LEU A 96 20.52 -7.61 -7.15
CA LEU A 96 20.80 -6.33 -6.48
C LEU A 96 20.84 -5.13 -7.44
N ASN A 97 21.10 -5.35 -8.73
CA ASN A 97 21.22 -4.28 -9.73
C ASN A 97 19.91 -4.03 -10.53
N MET A 98 18.78 -4.59 -10.10
CA MET A 98 17.53 -4.53 -10.87
C MET A 98 17.06 -3.11 -11.21
N TRP A 99 17.50 -2.10 -10.45
CA TRP A 99 17.18 -0.67 -10.70
C TRP A 99 18.35 0.10 -11.31
N SER A 100 19.58 -0.44 -11.28
CA SER A 100 20.80 0.30 -11.55
C SER A 100 20.86 0.92 -12.94
N GLU A 101 20.28 0.29 -13.94
CA GLU A 101 20.24 0.78 -15.32
C GLU A 101 18.99 1.61 -15.65
N SER A 102 18.06 1.71 -14.71
CA SER A 102 16.83 2.50 -14.87
C SER A 102 17.10 3.99 -14.61
N ASP A 103 16.40 4.87 -15.34
CA ASP A 103 16.37 6.29 -15.02
C ASP A 103 15.36 6.53 -13.88
N GLY A 104 15.78 7.25 -12.85
CA GLY A 104 14.94 7.52 -11.68
C GLY A 104 13.71 8.39 -11.99
N ASP A 105 13.79 9.25 -13.01
CA ASP A 105 12.64 10.06 -13.42
C ASP A 105 11.56 9.18 -14.07
N ASP A 106 11.96 8.20 -14.88
CA ASP A 106 11.03 7.22 -15.45
C ASP A 106 10.38 6.36 -14.35
N VAL A 107 11.17 5.93 -13.35
CA VAL A 107 10.65 5.19 -12.19
C VAL A 107 9.60 6.02 -11.44
N LYS A 108 9.92 7.29 -11.13
CA LYS A 108 8.99 8.20 -10.43
C LYS A 108 7.71 8.43 -11.24
N GLU A 109 7.83 8.59 -12.55
CA GLU A 109 6.67 8.81 -13.43
C GLU A 109 5.74 7.59 -13.48
N VAL A 110 6.29 6.37 -13.63
CA VAL A 110 5.50 5.14 -13.62
C VAL A 110 4.83 4.93 -12.27
N LEU A 111 5.54 5.10 -11.16
CA LEU A 111 4.97 5.00 -9.82
C LEU A 111 3.85 6.02 -9.59
N LYS A 112 3.99 7.24 -10.11
CA LYS A 112 2.93 8.26 -10.07
C LYS A 112 1.67 7.84 -10.85
N ARG A 113 1.82 7.14 -11.98
CA ARG A 113 0.67 6.60 -12.73
C ARG A 113 0.03 5.43 -11.98
N ILE A 114 0.82 4.48 -11.51
CA ILE A 114 0.35 3.34 -10.70
C ILE A 114 -0.41 3.81 -9.45
N SER A 115 0.05 4.87 -8.79
CA SER A 115 -0.60 5.39 -7.58
C SER A 115 -2.01 5.94 -7.78
N LYS A 116 -2.47 6.09 -9.02
CA LYS A 116 -3.83 6.54 -9.38
C LYS A 116 -4.78 5.38 -9.68
N LEU A 117 -4.25 4.16 -9.78
CA LEU A 117 -5.01 2.96 -10.08
C LEU A 117 -5.47 2.28 -8.78
N ASN A 118 -6.63 1.64 -8.83
CA ASN A 118 -7.09 0.69 -7.81
C ASN A 118 -6.57 -0.69 -8.19
N LEU A 119 -5.31 -0.97 -7.86
CA LEU A 119 -4.64 -2.19 -8.27
C LEU A 119 -5.42 -3.44 -7.89
N SER A 120 -5.44 -4.42 -8.79
CA SER A 120 -5.86 -5.77 -8.44
C SER A 120 -4.91 -6.33 -7.37
N LYS A 121 -5.36 -7.33 -6.61
CA LYS A 121 -4.53 -7.93 -5.56
C LYS A 121 -3.19 -8.43 -6.08
N LEU A 122 -3.18 -9.09 -7.24
CA LEU A 122 -1.94 -9.56 -7.86
C LEU A 122 -1.01 -8.40 -8.21
N SER A 123 -1.55 -7.32 -8.80
CA SER A 123 -0.76 -6.13 -9.14
C SER A 123 -0.18 -5.44 -7.92
N GLU A 124 -0.93 -5.39 -6.81
CA GLU A 124 -0.46 -4.85 -5.53
C GLU A 124 0.66 -5.72 -4.94
N ASP A 125 0.48 -7.05 -4.94
CA ASP A 125 1.49 -8.00 -4.46
C ASP A 125 2.77 -7.94 -5.31
N LEU A 126 2.64 -7.85 -6.64
CA LEU A 126 3.79 -7.66 -7.54
C LEU A 126 4.50 -6.33 -7.29
N LEU A 127 3.75 -5.22 -7.16
CA LEU A 127 4.32 -3.92 -6.85
C LEU A 127 5.10 -3.96 -5.53
N PHE A 128 4.55 -4.61 -4.52
CA PHE A 128 5.20 -4.76 -3.22
C PHE A 128 6.50 -5.57 -3.33
N GLN A 129 6.47 -6.71 -4.02
CA GLN A 129 7.67 -7.52 -4.26
C GLN A 129 8.77 -6.73 -4.99
N VAL A 130 8.39 -6.03 -6.07
CA VAL A 130 9.32 -5.25 -6.89
C VAL A 130 9.94 -4.08 -6.10
N LEU A 131 9.12 -3.31 -5.39
CA LEU A 131 9.62 -2.16 -4.63
C LEU A 131 10.48 -2.54 -3.43
N PHE A 132 10.14 -3.66 -2.76
CA PHE A 132 10.76 -4.01 -1.48
C PHE A 132 11.80 -5.12 -1.56
N THR A 133 12.12 -5.61 -2.75
CA THR A 133 13.32 -6.42 -2.96
C THR A 133 14.56 -5.59 -2.67
N ASN A 134 15.51 -6.17 -1.95
CA ASN A 134 16.82 -5.58 -1.67
C ASN A 134 17.56 -5.29 -2.98
N ALA A 135 17.82 -4.03 -3.25
CA ALA A 135 18.48 -3.60 -4.47
C ALA A 135 19.12 -2.21 -4.32
N TYR A 136 20.13 -1.95 -5.13
CA TYR A 136 20.68 -0.61 -5.29
C TYR A 136 19.66 0.30 -5.98
N PRO A 137 19.59 1.59 -5.61
CA PRO A 137 18.72 2.55 -6.28
C PRO A 137 19.19 2.80 -7.73
N PRO A 138 18.35 3.43 -8.56
CA PRO A 138 18.75 3.92 -9.86
C PRO A 138 20.00 4.80 -9.80
N LYS A 139 20.94 4.64 -10.74
CA LYS A 139 22.18 5.44 -10.79
C LYS A 139 21.94 6.90 -11.17
N LYS A 140 20.83 7.20 -11.84
CA LYS A 140 20.50 8.54 -12.35
C LYS A 140 19.18 9.03 -11.77
N ASN A 141 19.11 10.30 -11.46
CA ASN A 141 17.89 11.06 -11.15
C ASN A 141 17.06 10.55 -9.95
N LEU A 142 17.59 9.59 -9.14
CA LEU A 142 16.93 9.08 -7.94
C LEU A 142 17.96 8.53 -6.95
N GLY A 143 18.33 9.32 -5.97
CA GLY A 143 19.27 8.94 -4.92
C GLY A 143 18.68 7.99 -3.88
N SER A 144 19.54 7.39 -3.05
CA SER A 144 19.15 6.43 -2.00
C SER A 144 18.11 6.98 -1.03
N GLU A 145 18.27 8.22 -0.56
CA GLU A 145 17.32 8.85 0.37
C GLU A 145 15.93 9.06 -0.25
N GLU A 146 15.87 9.54 -1.50
CA GLU A 146 14.60 9.76 -2.20
C GLU A 146 13.92 8.43 -2.51
N PHE A 147 14.68 7.39 -2.89
CA PHE A 147 14.15 6.06 -3.15
C PHE A 147 13.61 5.41 -1.87
N LEU A 148 14.33 5.52 -0.75
CA LEU A 148 13.84 5.09 0.56
C LEU A 148 12.55 5.84 0.95
N LYS A 149 12.51 7.15 0.74
CA LYS A 149 11.32 7.95 1.03
C LYS A 149 10.09 7.48 0.24
N ILE A 150 10.26 7.15 -1.04
CA ILE A 150 9.19 6.58 -1.88
C ILE A 150 8.65 5.27 -1.27
N LYS A 151 9.55 4.36 -0.86
CA LYS A 151 9.19 3.10 -0.21
C LYS A 151 8.45 3.34 1.11
N ILE A 152 8.97 4.19 1.98
CA ILE A 152 8.33 4.55 3.25
C ILE A 152 6.94 5.16 3.04
N ASP A 153 6.81 6.11 2.10
CA ASP A 153 5.53 6.75 1.81
C ASP A 153 4.49 5.75 1.27
N TRP A 154 4.94 4.73 0.55
CA TRP A 154 4.09 3.65 0.09
C TRP A 154 3.61 2.77 1.27
N LEU A 155 4.51 2.34 2.17
CA LEU A 155 4.16 1.54 3.35
C LEU A 155 3.20 2.29 4.30
N ILE A 156 3.46 3.57 4.55
CA ILE A 156 2.59 4.41 5.38
C ILE A 156 1.18 4.51 4.77
N ARG A 157 1.10 4.72 3.45
CA ARG A 157 -0.18 4.85 2.73
C ARG A 157 -1.01 3.58 2.79
N ASN A 158 -0.33 2.43 2.68
CA ASN A 158 -0.96 1.11 2.72
C ASN A 158 -1.03 0.51 4.15
N LYS A 159 -0.70 1.29 5.19
CA LYS A 159 -0.76 0.89 6.61
C LYS A 159 0.01 -0.41 6.92
N ARG A 160 1.12 -0.66 6.21
CA ARG A 160 1.96 -1.85 6.40
C ARG A 160 2.99 -1.61 7.51
N ILE A 161 2.52 -1.72 8.75
CA ILE A 161 3.30 -1.36 9.96
C ILE A 161 4.51 -2.27 10.13
N GLU A 162 4.32 -3.59 10.09
CA GLU A 162 5.38 -4.58 10.30
C GLU A 162 6.48 -4.49 9.23
N ASP A 163 6.08 -4.28 7.97
CA ASP A 163 7.03 -4.10 6.86
C ASP A 163 7.81 -2.79 7.00
N LEU A 164 7.16 -1.72 7.48
CA LEU A 164 7.83 -0.45 7.74
C LEU A 164 8.88 -0.59 8.86
N GLU A 165 8.56 -1.30 9.94
CA GLU A 165 9.52 -1.58 11.01
C GLU A 165 10.69 -2.42 10.50
N THR A 166 10.41 -3.43 9.69
CA THR A 166 11.45 -4.26 9.08
C THR A 166 12.34 -3.43 8.18
N LEU A 167 11.76 -2.56 7.33
CA LEU A 167 12.54 -1.67 6.46
C LEU A 167 13.44 -0.72 7.26
N LEU A 168 12.95 -0.11 8.33
CA LEU A 168 13.74 0.79 9.18
C LEU A 168 14.85 0.03 9.92
N ARG A 169 14.60 -1.20 10.35
CA ARG A 169 15.58 -2.03 11.05
C ARG A 169 16.71 -2.50 10.14
N THR A 170 16.37 -2.91 8.92
CA THR A 170 17.35 -3.42 7.95
C THR A 170 18.14 -2.32 7.25
N ASN A 171 17.65 -1.08 7.28
CA ASN A 171 18.27 0.07 6.61
C ASN A 171 18.57 1.20 7.61
N SER A 172 19.18 0.88 8.73
CA SER A 172 19.47 1.82 9.82
C SER A 172 20.34 2.99 9.38
N ASP A 173 21.25 2.78 8.43
CA ASP A 173 22.19 3.80 7.95
C ASP A 173 21.52 4.86 7.05
N VAL A 174 20.38 4.50 6.44
CA VAL A 174 19.60 5.38 5.56
C VAL A 174 18.31 5.85 6.26
N GLY A 175 18.05 5.30 7.46
CA GLY A 175 16.74 5.28 8.10
C GLY A 175 16.35 6.48 8.94
N GLN A 176 17.01 7.64 8.84
CA GLN A 176 16.66 8.83 9.64
C GLN A 176 15.35 9.50 9.16
N ASN A 177 14.27 8.72 9.11
CA ASN A 177 12.98 9.24 8.65
C ASN A 177 12.04 9.53 9.82
N SER A 178 12.07 10.75 10.33
CA SER A 178 11.19 11.21 11.42
C SER A 178 9.70 11.01 11.13
N LYS A 179 9.29 11.05 9.86
CA LYS A 179 7.90 10.82 9.43
C LYS A 179 7.48 9.36 9.66
N ALA A 180 8.35 8.41 9.33
CA ALA A 180 8.09 6.98 9.53
C ALA A 180 7.99 6.65 11.02
N ILE A 181 8.95 7.12 11.83
CA ILE A 181 8.97 6.90 13.29
C ILE A 181 7.73 7.52 13.94
N LYS A 182 7.40 8.76 13.58
CA LYS A 182 6.18 9.42 14.07
C LYS A 182 4.91 8.66 13.68
N PHE A 183 4.86 8.10 12.47
CA PHE A 183 3.74 7.28 12.03
C PHE A 183 3.60 6.03 12.90
N LEU A 184 4.70 5.28 13.14
CA LEU A 184 4.69 4.09 14.00
C LEU A 184 4.27 4.42 15.43
N ILE A 185 4.83 5.47 16.02
CA ILE A 185 4.44 5.94 17.35
C ILE A 185 2.93 6.25 17.40
N ASN A 186 2.40 6.95 16.41
CA ASN A 186 0.97 7.28 16.36
C ASN A 186 0.08 6.03 16.25
N GLU A 187 0.49 5.04 15.44
CA GLU A 187 -0.25 3.79 15.29
C GLU A 187 -0.32 3.03 16.62
N TYR A 188 0.80 2.83 17.31
CA TYR A 188 0.83 2.14 18.61
C TYR A 188 0.20 2.95 19.74
N LEU A 189 0.47 4.26 19.81
CA LEU A 189 -0.12 5.13 20.82
C LEU A 189 -1.65 5.19 20.70
N SER A 190 -2.16 5.24 19.47
CA SER A 190 -3.62 5.24 19.20
C SER A 190 -4.28 3.91 19.55
N SER A 191 -3.56 2.80 19.55
CA SER A 191 -4.05 1.49 20.00
C SER A 191 -3.79 1.22 21.48
N THR A 192 -3.32 2.23 22.24
CA THR A 192 -2.96 2.14 23.67
C THR A 192 -1.81 1.17 23.98
N ASP A 193 -1.06 0.76 22.99
CA ASP A 193 0.15 -0.06 23.14
C ASP A 193 1.37 0.84 23.39
N ILE A 194 1.49 1.31 24.61
CA ILE A 194 2.55 2.24 25.03
C ILE A 194 3.93 1.58 24.99
N GLY A 195 4.00 0.29 25.31
CA GLY A 195 5.25 -0.47 25.27
C GLY A 195 5.83 -0.49 23.86
N SER A 196 5.08 -0.98 22.88
CA SER A 196 5.50 -1.00 21.50
C SER A 196 5.75 0.40 20.93
N ALA A 197 4.96 1.42 21.34
CA ALA A 197 5.21 2.79 20.95
C ALA A 197 6.58 3.28 21.44
N CYS A 198 6.91 3.04 22.72
CA CYS A 198 8.19 3.46 23.31
C CYS A 198 9.38 2.70 22.69
N ASP A 199 9.23 1.46 22.31
CA ASP A 199 10.29 0.73 21.60
C ASP A 199 10.73 1.42 20.30
N LYS A 200 9.87 2.24 19.70
CA LYS A 200 10.19 2.96 18.45
C LYS A 200 11.17 4.12 18.65
N ILE A 201 11.42 4.56 19.89
CA ILE A 201 12.47 5.55 20.16
C ILE A 201 13.86 5.01 19.78
N ASN A 202 14.05 3.69 19.75
CA ASN A 202 15.29 3.06 19.33
C ASN A 202 15.64 3.31 17.84
N PHE A 203 14.67 3.72 17.04
CA PHE A 203 14.91 4.15 15.65
C PHE A 203 15.31 5.63 15.54
N ILE A 204 15.28 6.39 16.64
CA ILE A 204 15.61 7.82 16.63
C ILE A 204 17.13 7.97 16.75
N ASP A 205 17.76 8.42 15.67
CA ASP A 205 19.15 8.85 15.72
C ASP A 205 19.28 10.22 16.38
N ARG A 206 20.45 10.47 17.03
CA ARG A 206 20.73 11.75 17.73
C ARG A 206 20.74 12.96 16.81
N SER A 207 20.87 12.78 15.51
CA SER A 207 20.83 13.85 14.51
C SER A 207 19.40 14.29 14.16
N ILE A 208 18.37 13.49 14.49
CA ILE A 208 16.97 13.80 14.21
C ILE A 208 16.47 14.87 15.20
N GLN A 209 16.39 16.12 14.72
CA GLN A 209 15.78 17.21 15.47
C GLN A 209 14.28 17.27 15.14
N ASN A 210 13.47 16.64 15.98
CA ASN A 210 12.01 16.65 15.83
C ASN A 210 11.33 16.77 17.18
N ASN A 211 10.74 17.91 17.45
CA ASN A 211 10.08 18.21 18.72
C ASN A 211 9.03 17.17 19.15
N TYR A 212 8.32 16.56 18.21
CA TYR A 212 7.33 15.53 18.52
C TYR A 212 8.00 14.26 19.05
N LEU A 213 9.07 13.82 18.41
CA LEU A 213 9.83 12.62 18.78
C LEU A 213 10.55 12.84 20.11
N GLU A 214 11.15 14.02 20.31
CA GLU A 214 11.83 14.37 21.56
C GLU A 214 10.86 14.42 22.75
N LYS A 215 9.67 15.01 22.59
CA LYS A 215 8.61 14.96 23.60
C LYS A 215 8.22 13.53 23.96
N PHE A 216 8.08 12.68 22.93
CA PHE A 216 7.70 11.31 23.15
C PHE A 216 8.81 10.50 23.83
N THR A 217 10.08 10.75 23.48
CA THR A 217 11.25 10.15 24.15
C THR A 217 11.29 10.51 25.63
N ILE A 218 11.09 11.78 25.97
CA ILE A 218 11.03 12.23 27.38
C ILE A 218 9.94 11.46 28.14
N TYR A 219 8.76 11.32 27.53
CA TYR A 219 7.67 10.56 28.15
C TYR A 219 8.04 9.08 28.34
N CYS A 220 8.65 8.43 27.35
CA CYS A 220 9.03 7.02 27.46
C CYS A 220 10.07 6.78 28.56
N LEU A 221 11.01 7.71 28.76
CA LEU A 221 11.96 7.66 29.89
C LEU A 221 11.26 7.79 31.23
N ILE A 222 10.28 8.70 31.37
CA ILE A 222 9.47 8.82 32.59
C ILE A 222 8.69 7.50 32.83
N ASN A 223 8.10 6.94 31.79
CA ASN A 223 7.35 5.68 31.88
C ASN A 223 8.24 4.48 32.25
N ALA A 224 9.53 4.52 31.91
CA ALA A 224 10.54 3.54 32.29
C ALA A 224 11.19 3.84 33.66
N ASP A 225 10.68 4.82 34.44
CA ASP A 225 11.21 5.30 35.71
C ASP A 225 12.64 5.90 35.64
N GLN A 226 13.06 6.34 34.44
CA GLN A 226 14.35 7.00 34.16
C GLN A 226 14.18 8.53 34.21
N LYS A 227 13.71 9.06 35.36
CA LYS A 227 13.29 10.46 35.50
C LYS A 227 14.44 11.46 35.36
N GLU A 228 15.65 11.12 35.85
CA GLU A 228 16.83 11.97 35.74
C GLU A 228 17.26 12.16 34.28
N GLU A 229 17.22 11.11 33.49
CA GLU A 229 17.53 11.16 32.04
C GLU A 229 16.45 11.94 31.28
N ALA A 230 15.18 11.72 31.61
CA ALA A 230 14.07 12.49 31.06
C ALA A 230 14.21 13.98 31.31
N GLN A 231 14.58 14.37 32.56
CA GLN A 231 14.83 15.75 32.94
C GLN A 231 15.98 16.35 32.14
N LEU A 232 17.10 15.62 32.02
CA LEU A 232 18.26 16.08 31.25
C LEU A 232 17.90 16.38 29.81
N ILE A 233 17.18 15.48 29.14
CA ILE A 233 16.75 15.68 27.73
C ILE A 233 15.79 16.87 27.65
N PHE A 234 14.89 17.03 28.60
CA PHE A 234 13.96 18.14 28.63
C PHE A 234 14.67 19.50 28.81
N ASP A 235 15.67 19.59 29.67
CA ASP A 235 16.46 20.80 29.87
C ASP A 235 17.28 21.13 28.61
N LEU A 236 17.92 20.15 27.97
CA LEU A 236 18.61 20.33 26.71
C LEU A 236 17.66 20.82 25.59
N LEU A 237 16.43 20.33 25.57
CA LEU A 237 15.41 20.76 24.60
C LEU A 237 15.05 22.25 24.82
N LYS A 238 14.92 22.67 26.10
CA LYS A 238 14.69 24.07 26.47
C LYS A 238 15.87 24.99 26.11
N GLU A 239 17.10 24.54 26.33
CA GLU A 239 18.32 25.30 25.98
C GLU A 239 18.41 25.54 24.46
N ARG A 240 17.93 24.59 23.64
CA ARG A 240 17.80 24.77 22.19
C ARG A 240 16.66 25.68 21.76
N GLY A 241 15.97 26.31 22.70
CA GLY A 241 14.92 27.30 22.46
C GLY A 241 13.52 26.72 22.29
N PHE A 242 13.31 25.44 22.59
CA PHE A 242 11.97 24.84 22.57
C PHE A 242 11.08 25.52 23.66
N ARG A 243 9.84 25.86 23.25
CA ARG A 243 8.82 26.46 24.14
C ARG A 243 7.48 25.81 23.84
N ASP A 244 6.89 25.14 24.83
CA ASP A 244 5.57 24.54 24.77
C ASP A 244 5.02 24.44 26.18
N ASP A 245 4.28 25.45 26.61
CA ASP A 245 3.75 25.59 27.97
C ASP A 245 2.86 24.39 28.36
N PHE A 246 2.11 23.84 27.42
CA PHE A 246 1.28 22.66 27.67
C PHE A 246 2.14 21.44 27.99
N PHE A 247 3.14 21.16 27.15
CA PHE A 247 4.03 20.03 27.35
C PHE A 247 4.83 20.18 28.65
N GLU A 248 5.35 21.37 28.93
CA GLU A 248 6.09 21.67 30.17
C GLU A 248 5.24 21.43 31.42
N ASP A 249 3.99 21.91 31.44
CA ASP A 249 3.06 21.68 32.54
C ASP A 249 2.82 20.17 32.79
N LYS A 250 2.59 19.41 31.69
CA LYS A 250 2.35 17.96 31.77
C LYS A 250 3.57 17.18 32.25
N ILE A 251 4.76 17.51 31.76
CA ILE A 251 6.01 16.82 32.12
C ILE A 251 6.41 17.12 33.55
N ASN A 252 6.29 18.35 34.01
CA ASN A 252 6.56 18.71 35.40
C ASN A 252 5.65 17.95 36.39
N TYR A 253 4.39 17.74 36.01
CA TYR A 253 3.46 16.90 36.79
C TYR A 253 3.89 15.43 36.80
N LEU A 254 4.25 14.86 35.65
CA LEU A 254 4.66 13.46 35.52
C LEU A 254 6.00 13.16 36.21
N LEU A 255 6.91 14.13 36.21
CA LEU A 255 8.18 14.07 36.98
C LEU A 255 7.96 14.19 38.48
N GLY A 256 6.81 14.70 38.93
CA GLY A 256 6.48 14.91 40.32
C GLY A 256 6.94 16.26 40.87
N PHE A 257 7.28 17.23 40.01
CA PHE A 257 7.68 18.59 40.45
C PHE A 257 6.49 19.47 40.82
N THR A 258 5.30 19.12 40.30
CA THR A 258 4.05 19.81 40.64
C THR A 258 2.98 18.81 41.04
N GLU A 259 2.18 19.19 42.07
CA GLU A 259 1.05 18.36 42.54
C GLU A 259 -0.20 18.47 41.64
N LYS A 260 -0.28 19.50 40.82
CA LYS A 260 -1.43 19.81 39.98
C LYS A 260 -0.97 20.17 38.57
N THR A 261 -1.77 19.83 37.60
CA THR A 261 -1.57 20.20 36.21
C THR A 261 -2.86 20.71 35.59
N SER A 262 -2.76 21.48 34.52
CA SER A 262 -3.90 21.97 33.73
C SER A 262 -4.80 20.83 33.28
N GLN A 263 -6.11 21.00 33.39
CA GLN A 263 -7.10 20.07 32.90
C GLN A 263 -7.51 20.35 31.43
N LYS A 264 -6.77 21.24 30.74
CA LYS A 264 -7.00 21.55 29.34
C LYS A 264 -6.73 20.34 28.48
N ILE A 265 -7.69 19.99 27.60
CA ILE A 265 -7.54 18.94 26.61
C ILE A 265 -7.05 19.55 25.29
N LEU A 266 -5.96 19.01 24.73
CA LEU A 266 -5.46 19.37 23.41
C LEU A 266 -5.61 18.18 22.47
N ASP A 267 -6.32 18.38 21.36
CA ASP A 267 -6.66 17.39 20.33
C ASP A 267 -5.99 17.66 18.98
N ASN A 268 -4.98 18.51 18.94
CA ASN A 268 -4.24 18.83 17.74
C ASN A 268 -3.35 17.67 17.23
N ASN A 269 -2.99 16.71 18.10
CA ASN A 269 -2.32 15.45 17.78
C ASN A 269 -2.56 14.42 18.89
N VAL A 270 -2.32 13.13 18.59
CA VAL A 270 -2.60 12.03 19.52
C VAL A 270 -1.69 12.08 20.76
N LEU A 271 -0.45 12.56 20.66
CA LEU A 271 0.46 12.66 21.80
C LEU A 271 -0.02 13.70 22.82
N ASN A 272 -0.40 14.90 22.37
CA ASN A 272 -0.96 15.92 23.27
C ASN A 272 -2.29 15.48 23.87
N PHE A 273 -3.10 14.78 23.09
CA PHE A 273 -4.34 14.19 23.56
C PHE A 273 -4.10 13.12 24.63
N TYR A 274 -3.12 12.26 24.40
CA TYR A 274 -2.68 11.27 25.36
C TYR A 274 -2.23 11.91 26.69
N PHE A 275 -1.39 12.94 26.61
CA PHE A 275 -0.99 13.69 27.83
C PHE A 275 -2.19 14.32 28.54
N SER A 276 -3.15 14.86 27.81
CA SER A 276 -4.37 15.39 28.40
C SER A 276 -5.13 14.32 29.19
N HIS A 277 -5.20 13.10 28.64
CA HIS A 277 -5.91 11.98 29.28
C HIS A 277 -5.19 11.49 30.55
N ILE A 278 -3.90 11.09 30.44
CA ILE A 278 -3.18 10.45 31.54
C ILE A 278 -2.90 11.39 32.75
N THR A 279 -3.02 12.68 32.54
CA THR A 279 -2.81 13.69 33.60
C THR A 279 -4.11 14.32 34.08
N SER A 280 -5.27 13.84 33.59
CA SER A 280 -6.58 14.35 33.99
C SER A 280 -7.17 13.52 35.12
N ASN A 281 -7.74 14.19 36.13
CA ASN A 281 -8.50 13.52 37.19
C ASN A 281 -9.92 13.12 36.75
N LYS A 282 -10.49 13.87 35.78
CA LYS A 282 -11.80 13.62 35.20
C LYS A 282 -11.71 13.98 33.74
N PHE A 283 -11.53 12.95 32.89
CA PHE A 283 -11.39 13.13 31.46
C PHE A 283 -12.74 12.95 30.77
N GLU A 284 -13.23 14.01 30.15
CA GLU A 284 -14.44 14.01 29.34
C GLU A 284 -14.13 14.69 28.01
N TYR A 285 -14.32 13.96 26.90
CA TYR A 285 -14.10 14.47 25.55
C TYR A 285 -15.13 13.90 24.60
N GLU A 286 -15.77 14.77 23.83
CA GLU A 286 -16.71 14.38 22.76
C GLU A 286 -16.04 14.62 21.39
N PRO A 287 -15.77 13.54 20.64
CA PRO A 287 -15.18 13.67 19.33
C PRO A 287 -16.18 14.25 18.32
N ASN A 288 -15.66 14.94 17.31
CA ASN A 288 -16.43 15.55 16.22
C ASN A 288 -15.81 15.26 14.86
N ASP A 289 -16.44 15.73 13.78
CA ASP A 289 -16.03 15.54 12.39
C ASP A 289 -14.56 15.95 12.06
N LYS A 290 -13.97 16.83 12.88
CA LYS A 290 -12.61 17.32 12.71
C LYS A 290 -11.60 16.60 13.58
N THR A 291 -12.08 15.74 14.49
CA THR A 291 -11.20 14.96 15.37
C THR A 291 -10.30 14.05 14.54
N ASN A 292 -9.01 14.07 14.84
CA ASN A 292 -8.01 13.28 14.14
C ASN A 292 -8.28 11.77 14.27
N LYS A 293 -8.06 11.01 13.19
CA LYS A 293 -8.28 9.54 13.16
C LYS A 293 -7.54 8.78 14.27
N TYR A 294 -6.32 9.22 14.65
CA TYR A 294 -5.57 8.59 15.74
C TYR A 294 -6.20 8.85 17.11
N ILE A 295 -6.86 10.01 17.31
CA ILE A 295 -7.60 10.31 18.53
C ILE A 295 -8.86 9.46 18.59
N TRP A 296 -9.58 9.31 17.48
CA TRP A 296 -10.74 8.41 17.40
C TRP A 296 -10.37 6.98 17.82
N ARG A 297 -9.28 6.45 17.23
CA ARG A 297 -8.80 5.11 17.54
C ARG A 297 -8.36 5.00 19.00
N TYR A 298 -7.66 6.03 19.52
CA TYR A 298 -7.27 6.08 20.92
C TYR A 298 -8.48 6.06 21.86
N LEU A 299 -9.50 6.86 21.60
CA LEU A 299 -10.73 6.90 22.37
C LEU A 299 -11.41 5.51 22.41
N SER A 300 -11.48 4.84 21.27
CA SER A 300 -12.02 3.48 21.18
C SER A 300 -11.16 2.48 21.97
N SER A 301 -9.85 2.46 21.74
CA SER A 301 -8.93 1.51 22.39
C SER A 301 -8.83 1.72 23.91
N ALA A 302 -8.95 2.97 24.36
CA ALA A 302 -8.94 3.33 25.78
C ALA A 302 -10.33 3.23 26.46
N ASN A 303 -11.37 2.77 25.75
CA ASN A 303 -12.77 2.72 26.22
C ASN A 303 -13.30 4.08 26.75
N LEU A 304 -12.90 5.17 26.10
CA LEU A 304 -13.29 6.53 26.47
C LEU A 304 -14.51 7.06 25.69
N ILE A 305 -15.01 6.28 24.71
CA ILE A 305 -16.20 6.63 23.95
C ILE A 305 -17.46 6.33 24.76
N ASN A 306 -18.29 7.34 24.94
CA ASN A 306 -19.57 7.14 25.57
C ASN A 306 -20.59 6.52 24.57
N THR A 307 -20.64 5.19 24.53
CA THR A 307 -21.56 4.45 23.67
C THR A 307 -22.95 4.27 24.29
N ASN A 308 -23.27 4.96 25.38
CA ASN A 308 -24.55 4.79 26.11
C ASN A 308 -25.65 5.76 25.64
N ASP A 309 -25.30 6.80 24.89
CA ASP A 309 -26.26 7.78 24.36
C ASP A 309 -26.66 7.44 22.91
N PHE A 310 -27.47 6.36 22.74
CA PHE A 310 -27.97 5.94 21.43
C PHE A 310 -29.26 6.66 20.99
N GLU A 311 -29.72 7.63 21.73
CA GLU A 311 -30.84 8.48 21.38
C GLU A 311 -30.42 9.74 20.63
N ASN A 312 -29.14 10.12 20.70
CA ASN A 312 -28.60 11.30 20.06
C ASN A 312 -28.17 10.99 18.60
N GLU A 313 -28.95 11.52 17.65
CA GLU A 313 -28.73 11.31 16.20
C GLU A 313 -27.36 11.84 15.74
N ASP A 314 -26.96 13.03 16.19
CA ASP A 314 -25.72 13.67 15.76
C ASP A 314 -24.49 12.87 16.22
N ILE A 315 -24.53 12.34 17.45
CA ILE A 315 -23.47 11.52 18.01
C ILE A 315 -23.33 10.22 17.22
N ILE A 316 -24.43 9.50 16.99
CA ILE A 316 -24.41 8.22 16.26
C ILE A 316 -23.95 8.44 14.81
N PHE A 317 -24.46 9.47 14.13
CA PHE A 317 -24.03 9.79 12.78
C PHE A 317 -22.54 10.13 12.70
N THR A 318 -22.02 10.83 13.73
CA THR A 318 -20.57 11.13 13.83
C THR A 318 -19.75 9.84 13.98
N TYR A 319 -20.22 8.87 14.75
CA TYR A 319 -19.54 7.57 14.91
C TYR A 319 -19.60 6.75 13.60
N GLU A 320 -20.76 6.67 12.94
CA GLU A 320 -20.94 6.02 11.64
C GLU A 320 -20.00 6.62 10.58
N LYS A 321 -19.88 7.95 10.56
CA LYS A 321 -18.99 8.65 9.63
C LYS A 321 -17.52 8.41 9.96
N ALA A 322 -17.14 8.37 11.23
CA ALA A 322 -15.78 8.01 11.65
C ALA A 322 -15.45 6.56 11.27
N ALA A 323 -16.41 5.64 11.39
CA ALA A 323 -16.24 4.25 10.96
C ALA A 323 -16.08 4.15 9.43
N SER A 324 -16.87 4.87 8.63
CA SER A 324 -16.73 4.89 7.18
C SER A 324 -15.37 5.42 6.69
N GLN A 325 -14.69 6.20 7.53
CA GLN A 325 -13.34 6.73 7.28
C GLN A 325 -12.22 5.86 7.90
N ASN A 326 -12.56 4.66 8.40
CA ASN A 326 -11.63 3.77 9.13
C ASN A 326 -10.94 4.47 10.32
N SER A 327 -11.63 5.40 10.97
CA SER A 327 -11.17 6.11 12.17
C SER A 327 -11.81 5.54 13.45
N PHE A 328 -12.87 4.78 13.32
CA PHE A 328 -13.60 4.06 14.36
C PHE A 328 -13.90 2.64 13.86
N GLU A 329 -13.94 1.65 14.75
CA GLU A 329 -14.19 0.27 14.36
C GLU A 329 -15.66 0.06 13.96
N SER A 330 -15.90 -0.51 12.79
CA SER A 330 -17.25 -0.76 12.29
C SER A 330 -18.06 -1.68 13.21
N ASP A 331 -17.42 -2.65 13.86
CA ASP A 331 -18.06 -3.56 14.82
C ASP A 331 -18.68 -2.82 16.01
N GLU A 332 -18.11 -1.71 16.44
CA GLU A 332 -18.66 -0.90 17.53
C GLU A 332 -19.99 -0.25 17.13
N ILE A 333 -20.16 0.11 15.85
CA ILE A 333 -21.43 0.61 15.33
C ILE A 333 -22.53 -0.45 15.46
N PHE A 334 -22.24 -1.71 15.11
CA PHE A 334 -23.20 -2.80 15.24
C PHE A 334 -23.51 -3.12 16.70
N LYS A 335 -22.53 -2.98 17.61
CA LYS A 335 -22.78 -3.08 19.06
C LYS A 335 -23.72 -1.97 19.57
N ILE A 336 -23.58 -0.74 19.06
CA ILE A 336 -24.51 0.36 19.35
C ILE A 336 -25.90 0.02 18.85
N TYR A 337 -26.04 -0.46 17.62
CA TYR A 337 -27.33 -0.86 17.06
C TYR A 337 -28.01 -1.96 17.89
N LEU A 338 -27.26 -2.92 18.42
CA LEU A 338 -27.81 -3.98 19.30
C LEU A 338 -28.38 -3.45 20.64
N ARG A 339 -27.88 -2.30 21.11
CA ARG A 339 -28.35 -1.68 22.37
C ARG A 339 -29.58 -0.79 22.19
N MET A 340 -29.93 -0.45 20.93
CA MET A 340 -31.14 0.34 20.64
C MET A 340 -32.40 -0.43 21.03
N ASN A 341 -33.35 0.27 21.65
CA ASN A 341 -34.59 -0.33 22.13
C ASN A 341 -35.67 -0.32 21.04
N PHE A 342 -36.02 -1.52 20.55
CA PHE A 342 -37.17 -1.72 19.66
C PHE A 342 -38.10 -2.75 20.28
N ASN A 343 -39.42 -2.47 20.20
CA ASN A 343 -40.39 -3.46 20.66
C ASN A 343 -40.57 -4.57 19.61
N PHE A 344 -41.19 -5.69 20.04
CA PHE A 344 -41.34 -6.86 19.19
C PHE A 344 -42.16 -6.59 17.91
N ASN A 345 -43.17 -5.72 17.98
CA ASN A 345 -43.95 -5.34 16.82
C ASN A 345 -43.13 -4.55 15.78
N GLN A 346 -42.21 -3.68 16.24
CA GLN A 346 -41.30 -2.95 15.36
C GLN A 346 -40.33 -3.90 14.67
N LEU A 347 -39.77 -4.89 15.38
CA LEU A 347 -38.82 -5.87 14.83
C LEU A 347 -39.48 -6.78 13.78
N ILE A 348 -40.73 -7.23 14.00
CA ILE A 348 -41.42 -8.09 13.02
C ILE A 348 -41.80 -7.31 11.75
N ASN A 349 -42.23 -6.05 11.91
CA ASN A 349 -42.74 -5.19 10.83
C ASN A 349 -41.67 -4.18 10.37
N ALA A 350 -40.38 -4.52 10.53
CA ALA A 350 -39.26 -3.62 10.28
C ALA A 350 -39.25 -3.04 8.86
N THR A 351 -39.67 -3.81 7.85
CA THR A 351 -39.73 -3.40 6.44
C THR A 351 -40.75 -2.30 6.15
N GLU A 352 -41.68 -2.07 7.05
CA GLU A 352 -42.68 -0.98 6.96
C GLU A 352 -42.29 0.19 7.86
N ILE A 353 -41.88 -0.11 9.08
CA ILE A 353 -41.63 0.87 10.13
C ILE A 353 -40.35 1.67 9.90
N TYR A 354 -39.29 1.09 9.32
CA TYR A 354 -38.03 1.79 9.12
C TYR A 354 -38.16 3.13 8.40
N LYS A 355 -39.15 3.25 7.50
CA LYS A 355 -39.42 4.49 6.73
C LYS A 355 -39.85 5.67 7.58
N THR A 356 -40.35 5.40 8.78
CA THR A 356 -40.85 6.40 9.73
C THR A 356 -39.83 6.82 10.77
N LEU A 357 -38.68 6.16 10.79
CA LEU A 357 -37.60 6.40 11.76
C LEU A 357 -36.47 7.25 11.16
N PRO A 358 -35.73 7.98 12.00
CA PRO A 358 -34.46 8.56 11.59
C PRO A 358 -33.51 7.49 11.01
N ASN A 359 -32.63 7.85 10.07
CA ASN A 359 -31.83 6.91 9.31
C ASN A 359 -31.00 5.96 10.20
N TYR A 360 -30.35 6.46 11.26
CA TYR A 360 -29.58 5.63 12.18
C TYR A 360 -30.43 4.61 12.94
N LYS A 361 -31.62 5.02 13.40
CA LYS A 361 -32.58 4.10 14.04
C LYS A 361 -33.13 3.08 13.04
N ALA A 362 -33.39 3.49 11.80
CA ALA A 362 -33.80 2.59 10.73
C ALA A 362 -32.74 1.50 10.50
N ARG A 363 -31.45 1.86 10.44
CA ARG A 363 -30.33 0.90 10.33
C ARG A 363 -30.29 -0.06 11.52
N GLY A 364 -30.39 0.46 12.74
CA GLY A 364 -30.43 -0.37 13.95
C GLY A 364 -31.60 -1.34 13.99
N LEU A 365 -32.81 -0.87 13.60
CA LEU A 365 -34.02 -1.71 13.52
C LEU A 365 -33.85 -2.86 12.51
N ILE A 366 -33.41 -2.55 11.29
CA ILE A 366 -33.21 -3.55 10.24
C ILE A 366 -32.12 -4.53 10.66
N TYR A 367 -31.00 -4.06 11.24
CA TYR A 367 -29.92 -4.94 11.72
C TYR A 367 -30.40 -5.94 12.77
N GLN A 368 -31.10 -5.48 13.81
CA GLN A 368 -31.66 -6.39 14.81
C GLN A 368 -32.68 -7.39 14.20
N SER A 369 -33.46 -6.93 13.22
CA SER A 369 -34.43 -7.80 12.53
C SER A 369 -33.75 -8.86 11.65
N ILE A 370 -32.58 -8.59 11.06
CA ILE A 370 -31.75 -9.58 10.35
C ILE A 370 -31.36 -10.73 11.31
N LEU A 371 -30.88 -10.37 12.50
CA LEU A 371 -30.41 -11.34 13.49
C LEU A 371 -31.52 -12.21 14.06
N LEU A 372 -32.75 -11.66 14.12
CA LEU A 372 -33.93 -12.37 14.60
C LEU A 372 -34.68 -13.17 13.51
N SER A 373 -34.24 -13.05 12.25
CA SER A 373 -34.93 -13.70 11.13
C SER A 373 -34.47 -15.16 10.97
N ASP A 374 -35.40 -16.11 11.12
CA ASP A 374 -35.16 -17.53 10.86
C ASP A 374 -35.31 -17.89 9.38
N LYS A 375 -36.08 -17.10 8.59
CA LYS A 375 -36.29 -17.34 7.17
C LYS A 375 -35.15 -16.77 6.36
N VAL A 376 -34.45 -17.63 5.61
CA VAL A 376 -33.27 -17.26 4.79
C VAL A 376 -33.61 -16.15 3.78
N GLU A 377 -34.72 -16.27 3.06
CA GLU A 377 -35.19 -15.26 2.10
C GLU A 377 -35.35 -13.89 2.76
N LYS A 378 -36.09 -13.82 3.88
CA LYS A 378 -36.29 -12.57 4.63
C LYS A 378 -34.97 -12.01 5.17
N LYS A 379 -34.05 -12.87 5.63
CA LYS A 379 -32.73 -12.47 6.13
C LYS A 379 -31.90 -11.81 5.03
N ILE A 380 -31.94 -12.38 3.81
CA ILE A 380 -31.25 -11.83 2.64
C ILE A 380 -31.88 -10.48 2.24
N ASP A 381 -33.20 -10.39 2.14
CA ASP A 381 -33.91 -9.16 1.79
C ASP A 381 -33.57 -8.02 2.75
N LEU A 382 -33.62 -8.29 4.06
CA LEU A 382 -33.26 -7.32 5.10
C LEU A 382 -31.79 -6.91 5.02
N ALA A 383 -30.87 -7.86 4.72
CA ALA A 383 -29.46 -7.55 4.57
C ALA A 383 -29.19 -6.61 3.38
N PHE A 384 -29.87 -6.81 2.26
CA PHE A 384 -29.77 -5.89 1.12
C PHE A 384 -30.50 -4.57 1.36
N LEU A 385 -31.63 -4.57 2.06
CA LEU A 385 -32.28 -3.32 2.49
C LEU A 385 -31.35 -2.48 3.38
N LEU A 386 -30.65 -3.12 4.33
CA LEU A 386 -29.65 -2.44 5.17
C LEU A 386 -28.51 -1.87 4.33
N LYS A 387 -28.03 -2.62 3.34
CA LYS A 387 -27.05 -2.14 2.37
C LYS A 387 -27.50 -0.85 1.68
N ASP A 388 -28.74 -0.82 1.21
CA ASP A 388 -29.28 0.36 0.52
C ASP A 388 -29.39 1.57 1.46
N LEU A 389 -29.71 1.37 2.74
CA LEU A 389 -29.72 2.42 3.75
C LEU A 389 -28.32 3.00 4.00
N PHE A 390 -27.28 2.16 4.05
CA PHE A 390 -25.92 2.62 4.18
C PHE A 390 -25.41 3.35 2.92
N ILE A 391 -25.76 2.85 1.72
CA ILE A 391 -25.41 3.49 0.44
C ILE A 391 -26.04 4.88 0.34
N LYS A 392 -27.31 5.01 0.73
CA LYS A 392 -28.05 6.28 0.71
C LYS A 392 -27.33 7.39 1.49
N ASP A 393 -26.75 7.05 2.63
CA ASP A 393 -26.04 7.99 3.50
C ASP A 393 -24.53 8.04 3.22
N LYS A 394 -24.04 7.35 2.18
CA LYS A 394 -22.60 7.22 1.80
C LYS A 394 -21.73 6.60 2.91
N LEU A 395 -22.29 5.64 3.62
CA LEU A 395 -21.67 4.94 4.75
C LEU A 395 -21.46 3.45 4.45
N PHE A 396 -21.48 3.02 3.18
CA PHE A 396 -21.46 1.60 2.83
C PHE A 396 -20.21 0.88 3.32
N ASP A 397 -19.07 1.57 3.41
CA ASP A 397 -17.81 0.99 3.90
C ASP A 397 -17.93 0.42 5.32
N VAL A 398 -18.84 0.98 6.16
CA VAL A 398 -19.14 0.46 7.51
C VAL A 398 -19.75 -0.94 7.47
N TYR A 399 -20.54 -1.24 6.42
CA TYR A 399 -21.36 -2.44 6.36
C TYR A 399 -20.78 -3.57 5.49
N VAL A 400 -19.72 -3.33 4.73
CA VAL A 400 -19.17 -4.29 3.76
C VAL A 400 -18.83 -5.62 4.41
N ASP A 401 -18.06 -5.58 5.51
CA ASP A 401 -17.59 -6.78 6.19
C ASP A 401 -18.74 -7.49 6.91
N GLU A 402 -19.62 -6.73 7.58
CA GLU A 402 -20.77 -7.30 8.28
C GLU A 402 -21.78 -7.92 7.31
N LEU A 403 -22.03 -7.31 6.15
CA LEU A 403 -22.83 -7.92 5.08
C LEU A 403 -22.23 -9.28 4.66
N SER A 404 -20.92 -9.31 4.46
CA SER A 404 -20.22 -10.57 4.12
C SER A 404 -20.37 -11.62 5.22
N ASN A 405 -20.28 -11.22 6.49
CA ASN A 405 -20.45 -12.11 7.65
C ASN A 405 -21.89 -12.65 7.73
N ILE A 406 -22.88 -11.79 7.56
CA ILE A 406 -24.30 -12.19 7.53
C ILE A 406 -24.55 -13.20 6.41
N LEU A 407 -24.08 -12.91 5.19
CA LEU A 407 -24.28 -13.81 4.04
C LEU A 407 -23.53 -15.14 4.19
N LYS A 408 -22.31 -15.12 4.79
CA LYS A 408 -21.55 -16.36 5.11
C LYS A 408 -22.22 -17.22 6.19
N SER A 409 -22.99 -16.62 7.08
CA SER A 409 -23.72 -17.35 8.13
C SER A 409 -24.90 -18.17 7.59
N ILE A 410 -25.32 -17.93 6.35
CA ILE A 410 -26.42 -18.63 5.70
C ILE A 410 -25.91 -19.92 5.07
N ASN A 411 -26.62 -21.04 5.33
CA ASN A 411 -26.30 -22.30 4.67
C ASN A 411 -26.53 -22.18 3.15
N PRO A 412 -25.50 -22.44 2.31
CA PRO A 412 -25.63 -22.30 0.85
C PRO A 412 -26.74 -23.14 0.22
N GLU A 413 -27.11 -24.26 0.84
CA GLU A 413 -28.18 -25.16 0.36
C GLU A 413 -29.58 -24.59 0.58
N GLU A 414 -29.73 -23.63 1.51
CA GLU A 414 -31.00 -22.99 1.86
C GLU A 414 -31.24 -21.69 1.09
N ILE A 415 -30.24 -21.22 0.31
CA ILE A 415 -30.38 -19.99 -0.47
C ILE A 415 -31.32 -20.21 -1.66
N PRO A 416 -32.43 -19.48 -1.77
CA PRO A 416 -33.32 -19.59 -2.93
C PRO A 416 -32.59 -19.28 -4.24
N SER A 417 -32.98 -19.94 -5.34
CA SER A 417 -32.33 -19.84 -6.65
C SER A 417 -32.14 -18.40 -7.13
N ASP A 418 -33.11 -17.56 -6.86
CA ASP A 418 -33.14 -16.14 -7.29
C ASP A 418 -32.10 -15.28 -6.59
N TYR A 419 -31.65 -15.69 -5.39
CA TYR A 419 -30.67 -14.97 -4.58
C TYR A 419 -29.22 -15.50 -4.74
N VAL A 420 -29.03 -16.70 -5.31
CA VAL A 420 -27.72 -17.34 -5.39
C VAL A 420 -26.68 -16.48 -6.09
N GLU A 421 -27.04 -15.83 -7.19
CA GLU A 421 -26.11 -15.01 -7.97
C GLU A 421 -25.75 -13.70 -7.22
N ILE A 422 -26.73 -13.05 -6.61
CA ILE A 422 -26.54 -11.81 -5.85
C ILE A 422 -25.71 -12.06 -4.59
N VAL A 423 -26.00 -13.16 -3.88
CA VAL A 423 -25.23 -13.57 -2.69
C VAL A 423 -23.79 -13.90 -3.07
N LYS A 424 -23.56 -14.66 -4.14
CA LYS A 424 -22.21 -14.99 -4.64
C LYS A 424 -21.41 -13.74 -5.02
N LYS A 425 -22.05 -12.73 -5.59
CA LYS A 425 -21.40 -11.47 -5.98
C LYS A 425 -20.96 -10.64 -4.76
N ASN A 426 -21.65 -10.75 -3.63
CA ASN A 426 -21.36 -9.99 -2.40
C ASN A 426 -20.57 -10.80 -1.37
N LEU A 427 -20.37 -12.09 -1.60
CA LEU A 427 -19.46 -12.91 -0.82
C LEU A 427 -18.05 -12.78 -1.39
N ASP A 428 -17.10 -12.37 -0.56
CA ASP A 428 -15.68 -12.57 -0.86
C ASP A 428 -15.41 -14.07 -0.97
N ASN A 429 -15.32 -14.56 -2.22
CA ASN A 429 -15.11 -15.97 -2.52
C ASN A 429 -13.66 -16.39 -2.23
N LYS A 430 -13.28 -16.47 -0.96
CA LYS A 430 -12.07 -17.19 -0.49
C LYS A 430 -12.24 -18.72 -0.46
N LYS A 431 -13.28 -19.30 -1.06
CA LYS A 431 -13.31 -20.75 -1.26
C LYS A 431 -12.23 -21.10 -2.26
N ILE A 432 -11.27 -21.91 -1.83
CA ILE A 432 -10.27 -22.52 -2.72
C ILE A 432 -11.04 -23.34 -3.76
N LYS A 433 -11.26 -22.75 -4.91
CA LYS A 433 -11.91 -23.41 -6.04
C LYS A 433 -11.02 -24.55 -6.51
N LYS A 434 -11.56 -25.76 -6.63
CA LYS A 434 -10.80 -26.91 -7.14
C LYS A 434 -10.44 -26.67 -8.59
N ILE A 435 -9.17 -26.92 -8.96
CA ILE A 435 -8.71 -26.82 -10.35
C ILE A 435 -9.22 -28.05 -11.09
N LYS A 436 -9.92 -27.81 -12.20
CA LYS A 436 -10.38 -28.85 -13.12
C LYS A 436 -9.41 -28.92 -14.31
N PHE A 437 -8.76 -30.07 -14.49
CA PHE A 437 -7.88 -30.31 -15.62
C PHE A 437 -8.63 -30.95 -16.79
N ASP A 438 -8.38 -30.43 -18.00
CA ASP A 438 -8.82 -31.00 -19.27
C ASP A 438 -7.60 -31.36 -20.12
N ASN A 439 -7.30 -32.67 -20.21
CA ASN A 439 -6.12 -33.15 -20.92
C ASN A 439 -6.27 -33.17 -22.47
N ASP A 440 -7.37 -32.71 -23.01
CA ASP A 440 -7.58 -32.55 -24.45
C ASP A 440 -7.26 -31.13 -24.92
N ILE A 441 -7.01 -30.18 -23.97
CA ILE A 441 -6.61 -28.80 -24.23
C ILE A 441 -5.32 -28.51 -23.46
N LEU A 442 -4.24 -28.10 -24.14
CA LEU A 442 -2.91 -27.97 -23.53
C LEU A 442 -2.92 -27.02 -22.31
N HIS A 443 -3.36 -25.78 -22.49
CA HIS A 443 -3.37 -24.76 -21.44
C HIS A 443 -4.39 -25.03 -20.30
N ARG A 444 -5.17 -26.10 -20.36
CA ARG A 444 -6.09 -26.57 -19.32
C ARG A 444 -5.71 -27.96 -18.79
N SER A 445 -4.68 -28.56 -19.38
CA SER A 445 -4.26 -29.92 -19.05
C SER A 445 -3.48 -29.99 -17.74
N LYS A 446 -3.18 -31.23 -17.32
CA LYS A 446 -2.30 -31.48 -16.18
C LYS A 446 -0.87 -30.92 -16.32
N VAL A 447 -0.47 -30.50 -17.52
CA VAL A 447 0.83 -29.86 -17.78
C VAL A 447 0.97 -28.56 -17.01
N ILE A 448 -0.12 -27.80 -16.81
CA ILE A 448 -0.08 -26.53 -16.05
C ILE A 448 0.26 -26.70 -14.57
N LYS A 449 0.29 -27.95 -14.04
CA LYS A 449 0.80 -28.23 -12.70
C LYS A 449 2.24 -27.75 -12.51
N HIS A 450 3.00 -27.71 -13.60
CA HIS A 450 4.35 -27.15 -13.62
C HIS A 450 4.42 -25.72 -13.09
N PHE A 451 3.39 -24.91 -13.35
CA PHE A 451 3.31 -23.52 -12.89
C PHE A 451 2.65 -23.35 -11.52
N LEU A 452 2.05 -24.43 -11.00
CA LEU A 452 1.29 -24.43 -9.73
C LEU A 452 2.09 -24.98 -8.54
N GLU A 453 3.09 -25.84 -8.84
CA GLU A 453 3.90 -26.52 -7.82
C GLU A 453 5.18 -25.70 -7.58
N GLU A 454 5.51 -25.46 -6.30
CA GLU A 454 6.74 -24.74 -5.90
C GLU A 454 8.01 -25.51 -6.30
N GLU A 455 7.97 -26.85 -6.19
CA GLU A 455 9.05 -27.72 -6.60
C GLU A 455 8.79 -28.31 -8.00
N GLU A 456 9.63 -27.91 -8.95
CA GLU A 456 9.54 -28.37 -10.32
C GLU A 456 10.06 -29.79 -10.48
N LYS A 457 9.21 -30.66 -10.99
CA LYS A 457 9.59 -32.02 -11.38
C LYS A 457 9.63 -32.13 -12.91
N LEU A 458 10.69 -31.59 -13.52
CA LEU A 458 10.86 -31.56 -14.99
C LEU A 458 10.55 -32.89 -15.66
N ASN A 459 11.07 -34.00 -15.15
CA ASN A 459 10.81 -35.35 -15.67
C ASN A 459 9.31 -35.72 -15.66
N ARG A 460 8.54 -35.23 -14.68
CA ARG A 460 7.10 -35.45 -14.62
C ARG A 460 6.38 -34.58 -15.64
N THR A 461 6.77 -33.32 -15.71
CA THR A 461 6.19 -32.35 -16.67
C THR A 461 6.42 -32.84 -18.11
N GLU A 462 7.62 -33.32 -18.44
CA GLU A 462 7.89 -33.92 -19.76
C GLU A 462 6.98 -35.10 -20.09
N LYS A 463 6.79 -36.04 -19.15
CA LYS A 463 5.87 -37.18 -19.34
C LYS A 463 4.44 -36.71 -19.55
N ASP A 464 4.00 -35.76 -18.74
CA ASP A 464 2.66 -35.19 -18.84
C ASP A 464 2.47 -34.47 -20.16
N PHE A 465 3.45 -33.68 -20.59
CA PHE A 465 3.45 -32.99 -21.89
C PHE A 465 3.40 -33.98 -23.06
N LYS A 466 4.29 -34.98 -23.06
CA LYS A 466 4.30 -36.03 -24.12
C LYS A 466 2.94 -36.75 -24.21
N SER A 467 2.29 -37.00 -23.06
CA SER A 467 0.96 -37.65 -23.01
C SER A 467 -0.14 -36.75 -23.59
N VAL A 468 -0.14 -35.45 -23.25
CA VAL A 468 -1.12 -34.47 -23.75
C VAL A 468 -0.89 -34.18 -25.25
N TYR A 469 0.36 -33.96 -25.64
CA TYR A 469 0.74 -33.72 -27.04
C TYR A 469 0.30 -34.88 -27.98
N LYS A 470 0.44 -36.15 -27.51
CA LYS A 470 -0.05 -37.31 -28.25
C LYS A 470 -1.57 -37.28 -28.49
N LYS A 471 -2.34 -36.74 -27.59
CA LYS A 471 -3.79 -36.54 -27.74
C LYS A 471 -4.10 -35.41 -28.71
N MET A 472 -3.41 -34.27 -28.57
CA MET A 472 -3.53 -33.12 -29.47
C MET A 472 -3.27 -33.54 -30.92
N LYS A 473 -2.18 -34.28 -31.17
CA LYS A 473 -1.82 -34.77 -32.53
C LYS A 473 -2.86 -35.71 -33.13
N LYS A 474 -3.60 -36.47 -32.31
CA LYS A 474 -4.69 -37.34 -32.78
C LYS A 474 -5.96 -36.56 -33.15
N ASN A 475 -6.16 -35.39 -32.53
CA ASN A 475 -7.31 -34.54 -32.82
C ASN A 475 -7.02 -33.62 -34.00
N LYS A 476 -7.46 -34.04 -35.21
CA LYS A 476 -7.26 -33.27 -36.44
C LYS A 476 -7.88 -31.85 -36.41
N ASN A 477 -8.82 -31.61 -35.51
CA ASN A 477 -9.50 -30.33 -35.36
C ASN A 477 -8.91 -29.49 -34.20
N TYR A 478 -7.76 -29.91 -33.63
CA TYR A 478 -7.13 -29.14 -32.58
C TYR A 478 -6.51 -27.87 -33.15
N PHE A 479 -6.94 -26.73 -32.61
CA PHE A 479 -6.37 -25.42 -32.95
C PHE A 479 -5.47 -24.98 -31.80
N ILE A 480 -4.22 -24.65 -32.11
CA ILE A 480 -3.26 -24.12 -31.12
C ILE A 480 -3.65 -22.67 -30.81
N SER A 481 -4.07 -22.41 -29.60
CA SER A 481 -4.44 -21.08 -29.12
C SER A 481 -3.23 -20.30 -28.64
N ILE A 482 -3.35 -18.96 -28.47
CA ILE A 482 -2.30 -18.12 -27.88
C ILE A 482 -1.95 -18.61 -26.47
N LYS A 483 -2.93 -19.05 -25.66
CA LYS A 483 -2.67 -19.64 -24.34
C LYS A 483 -1.85 -20.94 -24.43
N ASP A 484 -2.01 -21.73 -25.48
CA ASP A 484 -1.16 -22.90 -25.68
C ASP A 484 0.27 -22.49 -26.05
N ILE A 485 0.45 -21.43 -26.85
CA ILE A 485 1.77 -20.88 -27.20
C ILE A 485 2.49 -20.38 -25.93
N ILE A 486 1.78 -19.67 -25.04
CA ILE A 486 2.32 -19.22 -23.75
C ILE A 486 2.86 -20.40 -22.93
N VAL A 487 2.08 -21.49 -22.83
CA VAL A 487 2.52 -22.71 -22.14
C VAL A 487 3.75 -23.32 -22.80
N LEU A 488 3.77 -23.42 -24.14
CA LEU A 488 4.90 -23.99 -24.90
C LEU A 488 6.18 -23.19 -24.70
N GLU A 489 6.11 -21.86 -24.85
CA GLU A 489 7.28 -20.99 -24.64
C GLU A 489 7.81 -21.06 -23.20
N SER A 490 6.91 -21.08 -22.22
CA SER A 490 7.32 -21.20 -20.82
C SER A 490 7.98 -22.55 -20.50
N LEU A 491 7.45 -23.64 -21.08
CA LEU A 491 8.07 -24.96 -20.94
C LEU A 491 9.44 -25.03 -21.64
N ALA A 492 9.58 -24.43 -22.83
CA ALA A 492 10.86 -24.35 -23.54
C ALA A 492 11.89 -23.52 -22.78
N ALA A 493 11.48 -22.37 -22.23
CA ALA A 493 12.33 -21.53 -21.38
C ALA A 493 12.81 -22.25 -20.11
N ASP A 494 12.01 -23.20 -19.60
CA ASP A 494 12.36 -24.04 -18.45
C ASP A 494 13.17 -25.29 -18.83
N GLY A 495 13.58 -25.42 -20.09
CA GLY A 495 14.45 -26.50 -20.59
C GLY A 495 13.70 -27.79 -20.95
N ILE A 496 12.37 -27.77 -21.08
CA ILE A 496 11.60 -28.91 -21.55
C ILE A 496 11.67 -28.99 -23.08
N ALA A 497 12.20 -30.10 -23.60
CA ALA A 497 12.31 -30.31 -25.03
C ALA A 497 10.92 -30.41 -25.70
N LEU A 498 10.65 -29.50 -26.64
CA LEU A 498 9.46 -29.51 -27.45
C LEU A 498 9.68 -30.42 -28.69
N PRO A 499 8.64 -31.12 -29.19
CA PRO A 499 8.75 -31.95 -30.38
C PRO A 499 9.03 -31.12 -31.64
N GLU A 500 9.99 -31.53 -32.48
CA GLU A 500 10.33 -30.87 -33.75
C GLU A 500 9.13 -30.71 -34.72
N THR A 501 8.11 -31.58 -34.57
CA THR A 501 6.88 -31.52 -35.39
C THR A 501 5.92 -30.42 -34.92
N LEU A 502 6.25 -29.68 -33.90
CA LEU A 502 5.47 -28.56 -33.37
C LEU A 502 6.16 -27.25 -33.77
N ASP A 503 5.74 -26.68 -34.87
CA ASP A 503 6.27 -25.40 -35.35
C ASP A 503 5.62 -24.23 -34.60
N TYR A 504 5.97 -24.12 -33.29
CA TYR A 504 5.45 -23.03 -32.47
C TYR A 504 6.14 -21.69 -32.75
N GLU A 505 7.37 -21.71 -33.31
CA GLU A 505 8.11 -20.51 -33.65
C GLU A 505 7.41 -19.72 -34.75
N THR A 506 6.92 -20.41 -35.80
CA THR A 506 6.09 -19.77 -36.84
C THR A 506 4.79 -19.22 -36.28
N LEU A 507 4.17 -19.90 -35.28
CA LEU A 507 2.95 -19.42 -34.63
C LEU A 507 3.22 -18.21 -33.76
N SER A 508 4.32 -18.22 -33.01
CA SER A 508 4.70 -17.13 -32.10
C SER A 508 5.22 -15.89 -32.84
N SER A 509 5.76 -16.05 -34.06
CA SER A 509 6.25 -14.93 -34.88
C SER A 509 5.15 -13.94 -35.31
N GLN A 510 3.89 -14.34 -35.23
CA GLN A 510 2.73 -13.48 -35.48
C GLN A 510 2.35 -12.61 -34.29
N LEU A 511 2.90 -12.92 -33.11
CA LEU A 511 2.62 -12.20 -31.86
C LEU A 511 3.77 -11.22 -31.57
N THR A 512 3.44 -9.97 -31.29
CA THR A 512 4.42 -8.89 -31.09
C THR A 512 4.51 -8.49 -29.63
N VAL A 513 5.73 -8.22 -29.19
CA VAL A 513 5.98 -7.54 -27.91
C VAL A 513 6.04 -6.03 -28.17
N PRO A 514 5.42 -5.18 -27.36
CA PRO A 514 5.55 -3.73 -27.48
C PRO A 514 7.03 -3.32 -27.45
N LYS A 515 7.47 -2.58 -28.47
CA LYS A 515 8.89 -2.24 -28.67
C LYS A 515 9.51 -1.54 -27.45
N ASN A 516 8.79 -0.59 -26.84
CA ASN A 516 9.25 0.12 -25.65
C ASN A 516 9.52 -0.81 -24.47
N LEU A 517 8.77 -1.88 -24.32
CA LEU A 517 8.96 -2.86 -23.24
C LEU A 517 10.13 -3.81 -23.56
N ALA A 518 10.24 -4.23 -24.83
CA ALA A 518 11.38 -5.04 -25.30
C ALA A 518 12.69 -4.29 -25.15
N ASP A 519 12.77 -3.02 -25.57
CA ASP A 519 13.97 -2.17 -25.46
C ASP A 519 14.43 -2.03 -23.99
N LEU A 520 13.49 -1.91 -23.02
CA LEU A 520 13.79 -1.86 -21.60
C LEU A 520 14.31 -3.21 -21.07
N ALA A 521 13.75 -4.31 -21.56
CA ALA A 521 14.21 -5.66 -21.17
C ALA A 521 15.62 -5.94 -21.71
N GLU A 522 15.90 -5.62 -22.98
CA GLU A 522 17.23 -5.72 -23.58
C GLU A 522 18.27 -4.86 -22.83
N ALA A 523 17.87 -3.67 -22.37
CA ALA A 523 18.70 -2.80 -21.55
C ALA A 523 18.83 -3.26 -20.07
N ASN A 524 18.29 -4.43 -19.73
CA ASN A 524 18.32 -5.02 -18.39
C ASN A 524 17.75 -4.10 -17.28
N GLN A 525 16.76 -3.25 -17.62
CA GLN A 525 16.09 -2.36 -16.67
C GLN A 525 14.96 -3.10 -15.94
N ILE A 526 15.30 -4.16 -15.24
CA ILE A 526 14.37 -5.14 -14.66
C ILE A 526 13.31 -4.45 -13.78
N GLY A 527 13.72 -3.56 -12.88
CA GLY A 527 12.79 -2.86 -11.99
C GLY A 527 11.75 -2.02 -12.74
N LEU A 528 12.18 -1.28 -13.77
CA LEU A 528 11.28 -0.46 -14.58
C LEU A 528 10.34 -1.32 -15.44
N VAL A 529 10.85 -2.41 -16.03
CA VAL A 529 10.02 -3.40 -16.75
C VAL A 529 8.93 -3.94 -15.83
N MET A 530 9.28 -4.33 -14.61
CA MET A 530 8.32 -4.85 -13.65
C MET A 530 7.26 -3.81 -13.24
N LEU A 531 7.65 -2.55 -13.04
CA LEU A 531 6.66 -1.49 -12.81
C LEU A 531 5.72 -1.31 -14.00
N LYS A 532 6.24 -1.42 -15.23
CA LYS A 532 5.42 -1.39 -16.44
C LYS A 532 4.44 -2.57 -16.51
N ILE A 533 4.88 -3.76 -16.11
CA ILE A 533 4.00 -4.94 -16.01
C ILE A 533 2.87 -4.69 -15.01
N VAL A 534 3.20 -4.15 -13.83
CA VAL A 534 2.18 -3.77 -12.84
C VAL A 534 1.20 -2.73 -13.40
N GLU A 535 1.70 -1.72 -14.12
CA GLU A 535 0.86 -0.69 -14.77
C GLU A 535 -0.07 -1.29 -15.82
N ILE A 536 0.40 -2.27 -16.62
CA ILE A 536 -0.36 -2.94 -17.67
C ILE A 536 -1.47 -3.82 -17.09
N ILE A 537 -1.16 -4.62 -16.06
CA ILE A 537 -2.16 -5.45 -15.37
C ILE A 537 -3.15 -4.54 -14.64
N GLY A 538 -2.65 -3.55 -13.91
CA GLY A 538 -3.44 -2.50 -13.26
C GLY A 538 -4.56 -3.03 -12.36
N GLU A 539 -5.78 -2.65 -12.67
CA GLU A 539 -7.01 -2.98 -11.93
C GLU A 539 -7.61 -4.33 -12.37
N ASP A 540 -7.15 -4.89 -13.50
CA ASP A 540 -7.74 -6.08 -14.08
C ASP A 540 -7.35 -7.35 -13.31
N LYS A 541 -8.27 -8.31 -13.28
CA LYS A 541 -7.91 -9.66 -12.87
C LYS A 541 -7.11 -10.30 -14.00
N ILE A 542 -6.04 -10.97 -13.64
CA ILE A 542 -5.15 -11.61 -14.63
C ILE A 542 -5.89 -12.61 -15.55
N SER A 543 -6.96 -13.26 -15.04
CA SER A 543 -7.81 -14.16 -15.83
C SER A 543 -8.58 -13.46 -16.96
N ASP A 544 -8.78 -12.15 -16.83
CA ASP A 544 -9.62 -11.32 -17.70
C ASP A 544 -8.78 -10.57 -18.75
N LEU A 545 -7.44 -10.62 -18.62
CA LEU A 545 -6.53 -10.07 -19.62
C LEU A 545 -6.68 -10.80 -20.96
N ASP A 546 -6.58 -10.03 -22.04
CA ASP A 546 -6.57 -10.62 -23.36
C ASP A 546 -5.34 -11.52 -23.59
N PRO A 547 -5.45 -12.56 -24.42
CA PRO A 547 -4.38 -13.53 -24.61
C PRO A 547 -3.09 -12.94 -25.21
N GLU A 548 -3.17 -11.86 -25.98
CA GLU A 548 -2.00 -11.21 -26.59
C GLU A 548 -1.21 -10.45 -25.52
N THR A 549 -1.89 -9.73 -24.63
CA THR A 549 -1.28 -9.10 -23.47
C THR A 549 -0.61 -10.13 -22.57
N MET A 550 -1.29 -11.24 -22.26
CA MET A 550 -0.68 -12.33 -21.50
C MET A 550 0.57 -12.90 -22.20
N TYR A 551 0.55 -13.01 -23.53
CA TYR A 551 1.67 -13.52 -24.31
C TYR A 551 2.90 -12.64 -24.17
N PHE A 552 2.80 -11.33 -24.43
CA PHE A 552 3.98 -10.48 -24.35
C PHE A 552 4.51 -10.32 -22.91
N LEU A 553 3.63 -10.29 -21.88
CA LEU A 553 4.06 -10.32 -20.48
C LEU A 553 4.86 -11.59 -20.18
N ASN A 554 4.35 -12.75 -20.58
CA ASN A 554 5.04 -14.04 -20.40
C ASN A 554 6.38 -14.07 -21.12
N LYS A 555 6.46 -13.57 -22.35
CA LYS A 555 7.70 -13.54 -23.16
C LYS A 555 8.77 -12.69 -22.48
N ILE A 556 8.44 -11.48 -22.07
CA ILE A 556 9.37 -10.59 -21.34
C ILE A 556 9.87 -11.24 -20.05
N LEU A 557 8.99 -11.88 -19.28
CA LEU A 557 9.38 -12.55 -18.04
C LEU A 557 10.31 -13.75 -18.30
N ASN A 558 10.12 -14.46 -19.42
CA ASN A 558 11.03 -15.51 -19.84
C ASN A 558 12.41 -14.96 -20.26
N GLU A 559 12.45 -13.87 -21.03
CA GLU A 559 13.69 -13.20 -21.46
C GLU A 559 14.51 -12.68 -20.27
N LEU A 560 13.85 -12.17 -19.25
CA LEU A 560 14.45 -11.69 -18.00
C LEU A 560 14.72 -12.81 -16.98
N ASN A 561 14.41 -14.07 -17.28
CA ASN A 561 14.52 -15.23 -16.37
C ASN A 561 13.76 -15.06 -15.03
N LEU A 562 12.65 -14.31 -15.04
CA LEU A 562 11.81 -14.07 -13.88
C LEU A 562 10.75 -15.18 -13.69
N LYS A 563 11.24 -16.40 -13.57
CA LYS A 563 10.45 -17.64 -13.58
C LYS A 563 9.38 -17.69 -12.49
N LYS A 564 9.72 -17.29 -11.26
CA LYS A 564 8.75 -17.30 -10.14
C LYS A 564 7.56 -16.37 -10.41
N ILE A 565 7.84 -15.15 -10.86
CA ILE A 565 6.81 -14.16 -11.18
C ILE A 565 5.95 -14.62 -12.33
N ARG A 566 6.57 -15.16 -13.39
CA ARG A 566 5.86 -15.76 -14.52
C ARG A 566 4.92 -16.87 -14.04
N ASN A 567 5.41 -17.78 -13.22
CA ASN A 567 4.62 -18.89 -12.70
C ASN A 567 3.45 -18.41 -11.84
N ASN A 568 3.65 -17.38 -11.00
CA ASN A 568 2.56 -16.77 -10.24
C ASN A 568 1.45 -16.24 -11.17
N ILE A 569 1.81 -15.50 -12.21
CA ILE A 569 0.86 -14.99 -13.19
C ILE A 569 0.14 -16.13 -13.89
N LEU A 570 0.85 -17.15 -14.40
CA LEU A 570 0.25 -18.28 -15.11
C LEU A 570 -0.60 -19.17 -14.20
N SER A 571 -0.24 -19.30 -12.94
CA SER A 571 -1.00 -20.05 -11.94
C SER A 571 -2.39 -19.47 -11.65
N GLU A 572 -2.56 -18.17 -11.82
CA GLU A 572 -3.85 -17.50 -11.70
C GLU A 572 -4.62 -17.42 -13.01
N ALA A 573 -3.91 -17.26 -14.13
CA ALA A 573 -4.49 -17.03 -15.45
C ALA A 573 -4.99 -18.27 -16.19
N LEU A 574 -4.30 -19.42 -16.04
CA LEU A 574 -4.56 -20.60 -16.84
C LEU A 574 -5.57 -21.58 -16.24
N PRO A 575 -5.60 -21.83 -14.89
CA PRO A 575 -6.47 -22.84 -14.32
C PRO A 575 -7.94 -22.49 -14.43
N VAL A 576 -8.75 -23.48 -14.87
CA VAL A 576 -10.21 -23.40 -14.72
C VAL A 576 -10.54 -23.81 -13.29
N ARG A 577 -10.94 -22.82 -12.46
CA ARG A 577 -11.32 -23.01 -11.05
C ARG A 577 -12.85 -23.15 -10.98
N VAL A 578 -13.32 -24.31 -10.45
CA VAL A 578 -14.75 -24.67 -10.29
C VAL A 578 -15.12 -24.84 -8.84
#